data_9a31ecb512a4679f982e0e882d4ddedf
#
_entry.id   9a31ecb512a4679f982e0e882d4ddedf
#
_cell.length_a   1.000
_cell.length_b   1.000
_cell.length_c   1.000
_cell.angle_alpha   90.00
_cell.angle_beta   90.00
_cell.angle_gamma   90.00
#
_symmetry.space_group_name_H-M   'P 1'
#
loop_
_entity.id
_entity.type
_entity.pdbx_description
1 polymer ?
#
loop_
_entity_poly.entity_id
_entity_poly.type
_entity_poly.pdbx_seq_one_letter_code
_entity_poly.pdbx_strand_id
1 'polypeptide(L)'
;MMAFNIPEPIFSKIKTVAMYLLKIAILAVVYQLAARLGLEMAFLQMNTSPVWPPTGIALAALLIFGYKLWPGVFLGVLFGFLIDGGQLNIALGIAFGNTLEALAVVYFLKRFVGFHKPIDRIRDVVGLAVSSVFSTAIGATIGTMVLILAGSVTSYGFGAVWSTWWIGDLLGALVIAPLLLVWITTAPSRYKKSTYVEGAVLLVSIILVTYYVFSSLPPVEVFHRALIYTIFPFTIWAALRFGQHGATIAILLVSGIAIWGTVQGVGPFSFGSRNESLILLQTFLAVVSLTSLILAAATIERNKANRQLHALSQRLMKAQEEERLYLSRELHDGSGQVLAALMMQLGLLERDAEKPEAVHTRIVELKHAVNTIQDDLHRLAVNLRPASLDHLGLITALQQFLGEFSRRYSIQVEFETVELHEKRLPIEVETTLFRIVQESLTNVVLHAQATRVDVLLSMQNGRVIAVVEDNGVGFIPMSYTMENHLGLFGMRERVEMLGGEFTIESSLGKGTTVRIEVPCSD
;
A
#
# COMPACT_ATOMS: atom_id res chain seq x y z
N MET A 1 -32.47 -48.94 11.41
CA MET A 1 -31.29 -48.10 11.15
C MET A 1 -31.53 -46.73 11.79
N MET A 2 -31.03 -46.46 13.00
CA MET A 2 -31.16 -45.15 13.64
C MET A 2 -30.18 -44.19 12.99
N ALA A 3 -30.63 -43.24 12.22
CA ALA A 3 -29.84 -42.14 11.73
C ALA A 3 -29.55 -41.20 12.94
N PHE A 4 -28.33 -41.16 13.43
CA PHE A 4 -27.89 -40.20 14.41
C PHE A 4 -27.87 -38.80 13.77
N ASN A 5 -28.93 -38.03 14.05
CA ASN A 5 -29.03 -36.63 13.65
C ASN A 5 -28.08 -35.82 14.57
N ILE A 6 -26.83 -35.58 14.14
CA ILE A 6 -25.88 -34.74 14.87
C ILE A 6 -26.37 -33.30 14.72
N PRO A 7 -26.56 -32.53 15.81
CA PRO A 7 -26.99 -31.13 15.73
C PRO A 7 -26.04 -30.31 14.86
N GLU A 8 -26.55 -29.45 13.98
CA GLU A 8 -25.79 -28.61 13.04
C GLU A 8 -24.57 -27.90 13.64
N PRO A 9 -24.61 -27.31 14.85
CA PRO A 9 -23.43 -26.66 15.45
C PRO A 9 -22.31 -27.64 15.83
N ILE A 10 -22.63 -28.91 16.14
CA ILE A 10 -21.64 -29.94 16.45
C ILE A 10 -20.97 -30.42 15.15
N PHE A 11 -21.72 -30.63 14.10
CA PHE A 11 -21.21 -31.04 12.79
C PHE A 11 -20.27 -29.98 12.21
N SER A 12 -20.60 -28.70 12.34
CA SER A 12 -19.75 -27.56 11.93
C SER A 12 -18.43 -27.54 12.70
N LYS A 13 -18.43 -27.76 14.03
CA LYS A 13 -17.23 -27.83 14.85
C LYS A 13 -16.35 -29.03 14.47
N ILE A 14 -16.93 -30.20 14.25
CA ILE A 14 -16.21 -31.41 13.83
C ILE A 14 -15.54 -31.18 12.47
N LYS A 15 -16.23 -30.60 11.50
CA LYS A 15 -15.68 -30.26 10.19
C LYS A 15 -14.49 -29.28 10.29
N THR A 16 -14.59 -28.28 11.16
CA THR A 16 -13.51 -27.31 11.39
C THR A 16 -12.27 -27.98 12.00
N VAL A 17 -12.45 -28.85 13.00
CA VAL A 17 -11.34 -29.59 13.64
C VAL A 17 -10.73 -30.58 12.64
N ALA A 18 -11.53 -31.33 11.89
CA ALA A 18 -11.05 -32.25 10.87
C ALA A 18 -10.22 -31.54 9.79
N MET A 19 -10.69 -30.39 9.30
CA MET A 19 -9.95 -29.56 8.33
C MET A 19 -8.63 -29.02 8.90
N TYR A 20 -8.61 -28.64 10.17
CA TYR A 20 -7.39 -28.21 10.85
C TYR A 20 -6.36 -29.36 10.98
N LEU A 21 -6.79 -30.53 11.43
CA LEU A 21 -5.93 -31.72 11.51
C LEU A 21 -5.42 -32.15 10.13
N LEU A 22 -6.26 -32.09 9.11
CA LEU A 22 -5.86 -32.37 7.73
C LEU A 22 -4.75 -31.42 7.26
N LYS A 23 -4.85 -30.12 7.54
CA LYS A 23 -3.82 -29.14 7.19
C LYS A 23 -2.49 -29.43 7.91
N ILE A 24 -2.53 -29.83 9.18
CA ILE A 24 -1.35 -30.25 9.94
C ILE A 24 -0.70 -31.47 9.29
N ALA A 25 -1.49 -32.49 8.97
CA ALA A 25 -0.98 -33.71 8.34
C ALA A 25 -0.37 -33.44 6.97
N ILE A 26 -1.04 -32.64 6.12
CA ILE A 26 -0.50 -32.23 4.81
C ILE A 26 0.83 -31.49 4.99
N LEU A 27 0.89 -30.52 5.92
CA LEU A 27 2.14 -29.78 6.14
C LEU A 27 3.27 -30.70 6.63
N ALA A 28 2.99 -31.63 7.54
CA ALA A 28 3.98 -32.59 8.04
C ALA A 28 4.51 -33.48 6.91
N VAL A 29 3.64 -33.99 6.03
CA VAL A 29 4.05 -34.82 4.89
C VAL A 29 4.85 -34.01 3.88
N VAL A 30 4.40 -32.81 3.51
CA VAL A 30 5.12 -31.94 2.55
C VAL A 30 6.47 -31.53 3.11
N TYR A 31 6.55 -31.19 4.40
CA TYR A 31 7.80 -30.89 5.09
C TYR A 31 8.79 -32.06 4.98
N GLN A 32 8.33 -33.29 5.30
CA GLN A 32 9.16 -34.50 5.24
C GLN A 32 9.63 -34.86 3.84
N LEU A 33 8.75 -34.75 2.84
CA LEU A 33 9.14 -34.97 1.44
C LEU A 33 10.21 -33.98 0.98
N ALA A 34 10.06 -32.72 1.37
CA ALA A 34 11.04 -31.67 1.06
C ALA A 34 12.36 -31.88 1.82
N ALA A 35 12.33 -32.42 3.05
CA ALA A 35 13.52 -32.79 3.81
C ALA A 35 14.29 -33.91 3.10
N ARG A 36 13.62 -34.94 2.62
CA ARG A 36 14.25 -36.01 1.83
C ARG A 36 14.90 -35.48 0.55
N LEU A 37 14.19 -34.64 -0.20
CA LEU A 37 14.77 -33.96 -1.38
C LEU A 37 16.02 -33.15 -1.02
N GLY A 38 15.99 -32.41 0.08
CA GLY A 38 17.13 -31.65 0.56
C GLY A 38 18.33 -32.54 0.90
N LEU A 39 18.08 -33.69 1.52
CA LEU A 39 19.13 -34.66 1.86
C LEU A 39 19.70 -35.38 0.62
N GLU A 40 18.88 -35.67 -0.40
CA GLU A 40 19.37 -36.22 -1.69
C GLU A 40 20.28 -35.24 -2.45
N MET A 41 20.05 -33.94 -2.26
CA MET A 41 20.90 -32.85 -2.80
C MET A 41 22.10 -32.54 -1.89
N ALA A 42 22.22 -33.22 -0.74
CA ALA A 42 23.33 -33.02 0.19
C ALA A 42 24.65 -33.56 -0.38
N PHE A 43 25.76 -32.92 -0.02
CA PHE A 43 27.08 -33.46 -0.28
C PHE A 43 27.26 -34.79 0.48
N LEU A 44 27.44 -35.89 -0.25
CA LEU A 44 27.43 -37.28 0.20
C LEU A 44 28.27 -37.62 1.45
N GLN A 45 29.19 -36.75 1.90
CA GLN A 45 30.06 -37.03 3.04
C GLN A 45 29.74 -36.21 4.30
N MET A 46 28.86 -35.18 4.24
CA MET A 46 28.57 -34.32 5.40
C MET A 46 27.09 -34.22 5.75
N ASN A 47 26.16 -34.88 5.07
CA ASN A 47 24.71 -34.77 5.24
C ASN A 47 24.21 -33.32 5.29
N THR A 48 24.89 -32.40 4.59
CA THR A 48 24.61 -30.97 4.62
C THR A 48 24.07 -30.52 3.28
N SER A 49 22.85 -30.02 3.28
CA SER A 49 22.19 -29.50 2.07
C SER A 49 22.56 -28.03 1.83
N PRO A 50 22.89 -27.63 0.59
CA PRO A 50 23.14 -26.22 0.23
C PRO A 50 21.95 -25.29 0.50
N VAL A 51 20.74 -25.80 0.33
CA VAL A 51 19.47 -25.12 0.59
C VAL A 51 18.57 -26.12 1.33
N TRP A 52 17.92 -25.68 2.40
CA TRP A 52 17.00 -26.52 3.16
C TRP A 52 15.55 -26.15 2.87
N PRO A 53 14.89 -26.78 1.89
CA PRO A 53 13.56 -26.42 1.44
C PRO A 53 12.48 -26.45 2.55
N PRO A 54 12.54 -27.36 3.54
CA PRO A 54 11.55 -27.42 4.62
C PRO A 54 11.38 -26.13 5.40
N THR A 55 12.46 -25.37 5.67
CA THR A 55 12.38 -24.05 6.33
C THR A 55 11.52 -23.08 5.55
N GLY A 56 11.72 -22.99 4.22
CA GLY A 56 10.89 -22.12 3.37
C GLY A 56 9.42 -22.54 3.33
N ILE A 57 9.15 -23.86 3.32
CA ILE A 57 7.78 -24.41 3.34
C ILE A 57 7.10 -24.11 4.68
N ALA A 58 7.80 -24.34 5.80
CA ALA A 58 7.28 -24.03 7.13
C ALA A 58 6.93 -22.55 7.26
N LEU A 59 7.85 -21.68 6.84
CA LEU A 59 7.66 -20.24 6.87
C LEU A 59 6.46 -19.80 6.02
N ALA A 60 6.38 -20.25 4.78
CA ALA A 60 5.27 -19.92 3.88
C ALA A 60 3.94 -20.43 4.47
N ALA A 61 3.87 -21.66 4.97
CA ALA A 61 2.67 -22.23 5.56
C ALA A 61 2.19 -21.44 6.78
N LEU A 62 3.09 -21.07 7.70
CA LEU A 62 2.74 -20.29 8.89
C LEU A 62 2.34 -18.85 8.55
N LEU A 63 2.93 -18.25 7.52
CA LEU A 63 2.52 -16.92 7.02
C LEU A 63 1.16 -16.96 6.32
N ILE A 64 0.90 -17.98 5.50
CA ILE A 64 -0.34 -18.11 4.71
C ILE A 64 -1.52 -18.52 5.59
N PHE A 65 -1.36 -19.57 6.39
CA PHE A 65 -2.44 -20.21 7.12
C PHE A 65 -2.47 -19.88 8.62
N GLY A 66 -1.42 -19.23 9.12
CA GLY A 66 -1.33 -18.76 10.51
C GLY A 66 -0.53 -19.64 11.44
N TYR A 67 -0.17 -19.08 12.62
CA TYR A 67 0.67 -19.74 13.64
C TYR A 67 0.16 -21.12 14.10
N LYS A 68 -1.16 -21.31 14.08
CA LYS A 68 -1.78 -22.55 14.57
C LYS A 68 -1.30 -23.81 13.86
N LEU A 69 -0.66 -23.68 12.68
CA LEU A 69 -0.11 -24.83 11.95
C LEU A 69 1.28 -25.28 12.41
N TRP A 70 1.87 -24.66 13.43
CA TRP A 70 3.17 -25.06 13.98
C TRP A 70 3.29 -26.57 14.30
N PRO A 71 2.20 -27.30 14.75
CA PRO A 71 2.33 -28.73 15.00
C PRO A 71 2.66 -29.54 13.75
N GLY A 72 2.30 -29.04 12.56
CA GLY A 72 2.65 -29.69 11.29
C GLY A 72 4.15 -29.64 11.01
N VAL A 73 4.83 -28.54 11.36
CA VAL A 73 6.29 -28.42 11.27
C VAL A 73 6.95 -29.39 12.27
N PHE A 74 6.52 -29.34 13.52
CA PHE A 74 7.05 -30.20 14.58
C PHE A 74 6.94 -31.68 14.24
N LEU A 75 5.74 -32.14 13.86
CA LEU A 75 5.47 -33.53 13.49
C LEU A 75 6.22 -33.94 12.21
N GLY A 76 6.36 -33.05 11.24
CA GLY A 76 7.13 -33.30 10.02
C GLY A 76 8.59 -33.62 10.30
N VAL A 77 9.23 -32.83 11.17
CA VAL A 77 10.61 -33.10 11.63
C VAL A 77 10.69 -34.38 12.43
N LEU A 78 9.82 -34.50 13.45
CA LEU A 78 9.83 -35.64 14.39
C LEU A 78 9.67 -36.98 13.67
N PHE A 79 8.63 -37.10 12.85
CA PHE A 79 8.39 -38.36 12.13
C PHE A 79 9.44 -38.62 11.06
N GLY A 80 9.99 -37.59 10.43
CA GLY A 80 11.07 -37.72 9.49
C GLY A 80 12.29 -38.40 10.10
N PHE A 81 12.76 -37.87 11.20
CA PHE A 81 13.90 -38.43 11.94
C PHE A 81 13.64 -39.86 12.44
N LEU A 82 12.44 -40.15 12.94
CA LEU A 82 12.10 -41.47 13.43
C LEU A 82 11.99 -42.52 12.32
N ILE A 83 11.42 -42.15 11.16
CA ILE A 83 11.32 -43.04 9.98
C ILE A 83 12.72 -43.42 9.46
N ASP A 84 13.66 -42.47 9.51
CA ASP A 84 15.04 -42.69 9.07
C ASP A 84 15.90 -43.37 10.16
N GLY A 85 15.28 -43.90 11.24
CA GLY A 85 15.97 -44.67 12.30
C GLY A 85 16.68 -43.81 13.34
N GLY A 86 16.41 -42.51 13.41
CA GLY A 86 17.01 -41.58 14.36
C GLY A 86 16.52 -41.78 15.80
N GLN A 87 17.31 -41.33 16.78
CA GLN A 87 16.97 -41.40 18.19
C GLN A 87 15.90 -40.38 18.57
N LEU A 88 14.93 -40.74 19.40
CA LEU A 88 13.80 -39.92 19.79
C LEU A 88 14.21 -38.60 20.45
N ASN A 89 15.22 -38.62 21.34
CA ASN A 89 15.73 -37.42 22.02
C ASN A 89 16.31 -36.40 21.04
N ILE A 90 17.04 -36.85 20.03
CA ILE A 90 17.58 -36.01 18.95
C ILE A 90 16.43 -35.45 18.09
N ALA A 91 15.51 -36.33 17.67
CA ALA A 91 14.34 -35.95 16.89
C ALA A 91 13.49 -34.86 17.56
N LEU A 92 13.23 -35.00 18.87
CA LEU A 92 12.48 -34.01 19.65
C LEU A 92 13.20 -32.67 19.75
N GLY A 93 14.52 -32.70 19.99
CA GLY A 93 15.31 -31.48 20.09
C GLY A 93 15.36 -30.69 18.75
N ILE A 94 15.60 -31.39 17.64
CA ILE A 94 15.63 -30.78 16.30
C ILE A 94 14.22 -30.30 15.90
N ALA A 95 13.16 -31.07 16.18
CA ALA A 95 11.79 -30.67 15.92
C ALA A 95 11.40 -29.39 16.69
N PHE A 96 11.85 -29.28 17.95
CA PHE A 96 11.66 -28.07 18.73
C PHE A 96 12.41 -26.89 18.14
N GLY A 97 13.68 -27.04 17.76
CA GLY A 97 14.52 -26.01 17.16
C GLY A 97 13.91 -25.43 15.87
N ASN A 98 13.59 -26.33 14.90
CA ASN A 98 13.02 -25.91 13.61
C ASN A 98 11.63 -25.29 13.74
N THR A 99 10.83 -25.75 14.71
CA THR A 99 9.53 -25.15 14.99
C THR A 99 9.68 -23.75 15.59
N LEU A 100 10.58 -23.56 16.54
CA LEU A 100 10.85 -22.26 17.16
C LEU A 100 11.41 -21.28 16.14
N GLU A 101 12.32 -21.72 15.28
CA GLU A 101 12.83 -20.96 14.14
C GLU A 101 11.70 -20.44 13.26
N ALA A 102 10.84 -21.31 12.75
CA ALA A 102 9.73 -20.93 11.88
C ALA A 102 8.76 -19.95 12.57
N LEU A 103 8.45 -20.15 13.85
CA LEU A 103 7.63 -19.24 14.63
C LEU A 103 8.30 -17.87 14.83
N ALA A 104 9.62 -17.86 15.09
CA ALA A 104 10.38 -16.64 15.29
C ALA A 104 10.40 -15.77 14.03
N VAL A 105 10.66 -16.33 12.84
CA VAL A 105 10.61 -15.58 11.57
C VAL A 105 9.24 -14.92 11.41
N VAL A 106 8.15 -15.68 11.59
CA VAL A 106 6.79 -15.16 11.42
C VAL A 106 6.46 -14.09 12.47
N TYR A 107 6.94 -14.26 13.71
CA TYR A 107 6.77 -13.26 14.75
C TYR A 107 7.49 -11.96 14.40
N PHE A 108 8.78 -12.01 14.02
CA PHE A 108 9.55 -10.84 13.64
C PHE A 108 8.94 -10.11 12.44
N LEU A 109 8.56 -10.85 11.38
CA LEU A 109 7.91 -10.27 10.20
C LEU A 109 6.62 -9.54 10.54
N LYS A 110 5.74 -10.14 11.34
CA LYS A 110 4.47 -9.51 11.70
C LYS A 110 4.63 -8.35 12.67
N ARG A 111 5.53 -8.47 13.67
CA ARG A 111 5.66 -7.50 14.75
C ARG A 111 6.46 -6.26 14.34
N PHE A 112 7.56 -6.43 13.59
CA PHE A 112 8.49 -5.35 13.29
C PHE A 112 8.39 -4.83 11.85
N VAL A 113 8.08 -5.71 10.90
CA VAL A 113 7.98 -5.35 9.49
C VAL A 113 6.55 -4.92 9.13
N GLY A 114 5.54 -5.39 9.87
CA GLY A 114 4.13 -5.21 9.49
C GLY A 114 3.83 -5.93 8.19
N PHE A 115 4.36 -7.15 8.05
CA PHE A 115 4.27 -7.95 6.82
C PHE A 115 2.84 -8.19 6.38
N HIS A 116 2.54 -7.85 5.14
CA HIS A 116 1.29 -8.11 4.46
C HIS A 116 1.54 -9.02 3.24
N LYS A 117 0.62 -9.92 3.00
CA LYS A 117 0.66 -10.77 1.78
C LYS A 117 0.16 -9.95 0.59
N PRO A 118 0.76 -10.08 -0.58
CA PRO A 118 1.99 -10.77 -0.99
C PRO A 118 3.27 -9.98 -0.65
N ILE A 119 4.46 -10.57 -0.93
CA ILE A 119 5.77 -9.89 -0.81
C ILE A 119 5.91 -8.91 -1.98
N ASP A 120 5.30 -7.75 -1.91
CA ASP A 120 5.28 -6.79 -3.02
C ASP A 120 5.98 -5.46 -2.70
N ARG A 121 6.60 -5.37 -1.50
CA ARG A 121 7.35 -4.20 -1.03
C ARG A 121 8.80 -4.54 -0.74
N ILE A 122 9.69 -3.61 -1.00
CA ILE A 122 11.13 -3.74 -0.64
C ILE A 122 11.26 -4.05 0.86
N ARG A 123 10.49 -3.38 1.71
CA ARG A 123 10.47 -3.60 3.15
C ARG A 123 10.13 -5.06 3.53
N ASP A 124 9.22 -5.71 2.80
CA ASP A 124 8.83 -7.10 3.05
C ASP A 124 9.96 -8.06 2.70
N VAL A 125 10.66 -7.82 1.58
CA VAL A 125 11.84 -8.61 1.15
C VAL A 125 12.99 -8.45 2.13
N VAL A 126 13.35 -7.21 2.48
CA VAL A 126 14.42 -6.94 3.45
C VAL A 126 14.06 -7.49 4.83
N GLY A 127 12.79 -7.29 5.24
CA GLY A 127 12.27 -7.83 6.47
C GLY A 127 12.34 -9.35 6.53
N LEU A 128 12.00 -10.05 5.43
CA LEU A 128 12.15 -11.49 5.31
C LEU A 128 13.63 -11.92 5.47
N ALA A 129 14.53 -11.28 4.76
CA ALA A 129 15.95 -11.59 4.83
C ALA A 129 16.52 -11.39 6.24
N VAL A 130 16.29 -10.22 6.84
CA VAL A 130 16.78 -9.90 8.20
C VAL A 130 16.16 -10.82 9.26
N SER A 131 14.83 -11.02 9.22
CA SER A 131 14.16 -11.92 10.17
C SER A 131 14.66 -13.36 10.03
N SER A 132 14.92 -13.82 8.80
CA SER A 132 15.45 -15.17 8.55
C SER A 132 16.87 -15.30 9.08
N VAL A 133 17.77 -14.32 8.88
CA VAL A 133 19.15 -14.34 9.41
C VAL A 133 19.16 -14.62 10.91
N PHE A 134 18.33 -13.92 11.68
CA PHE A 134 18.31 -14.10 13.15
C PHE A 134 17.57 -15.38 13.59
N SER A 135 16.48 -15.71 12.92
CA SER A 135 15.66 -16.86 13.35
C SER A 135 16.28 -18.20 12.98
N THR A 136 16.92 -18.32 11.81
CA THR A 136 17.61 -19.55 11.40
C THR A 136 18.82 -19.83 12.29
N ALA A 137 19.45 -18.80 12.86
CA ALA A 137 20.48 -18.96 13.87
C ALA A 137 19.95 -19.67 15.13
N ILE A 138 18.66 -19.50 15.50
CA ILE A 138 18.04 -20.20 16.62
C ILE A 138 17.96 -21.70 16.32
N GLY A 139 17.43 -22.08 15.15
CA GLY A 139 17.33 -23.47 14.71
C GLY A 139 18.69 -24.15 14.65
N ALA A 140 19.66 -23.50 13.98
CA ALA A 140 21.03 -24.00 13.89
C ALA A 140 21.70 -24.17 15.25
N THR A 141 21.48 -23.25 16.19
CA THR A 141 22.06 -23.34 17.55
C THR A 141 21.46 -24.51 18.32
N ILE A 142 20.13 -24.64 18.36
CA ILE A 142 19.44 -25.71 19.06
C ILE A 142 19.81 -27.06 18.44
N GLY A 143 19.75 -27.20 17.13
CA GLY A 143 20.05 -28.43 16.41
C GLY A 143 21.51 -28.90 16.64
N THR A 144 22.48 -27.99 16.51
CA THR A 144 23.89 -28.31 16.71
C THR A 144 24.17 -28.71 18.18
N MET A 145 23.58 -28.00 19.15
CA MET A 145 23.67 -28.34 20.57
C MET A 145 23.12 -29.74 20.88
N VAL A 146 21.96 -30.08 20.31
CA VAL A 146 21.35 -31.42 20.46
C VAL A 146 22.27 -32.49 19.92
N LEU A 147 22.90 -32.31 18.77
CA LEU A 147 23.86 -33.28 18.19
C LEU A 147 25.13 -33.42 19.02
N ILE A 148 25.63 -32.36 19.63
CA ILE A 148 26.77 -32.42 20.54
C ILE A 148 26.41 -33.17 21.82
N LEU A 149 25.28 -32.85 22.43
CA LEU A 149 24.81 -33.54 23.65
C LEU A 149 24.53 -35.03 23.43
N ALA A 150 24.14 -35.39 22.20
CA ALA A 150 23.96 -36.80 21.79
C ALA A 150 25.28 -37.50 21.42
N GLY A 151 26.41 -36.81 21.45
CA GLY A 151 27.72 -37.35 21.05
C GLY A 151 27.90 -37.60 19.55
N SER A 152 26.95 -37.11 18.72
CA SER A 152 26.99 -37.26 17.26
C SER A 152 27.98 -36.30 16.59
N VAL A 153 28.28 -35.18 17.23
CA VAL A 153 29.22 -34.13 16.77
C VAL A 153 30.15 -33.75 17.91
N THR A 154 31.43 -33.61 17.63
CA THR A 154 32.42 -33.12 18.62
C THR A 154 32.27 -31.60 18.82
N SER A 155 32.64 -31.10 19.98
CA SER A 155 32.60 -29.66 20.29
C SER A 155 33.44 -28.81 19.29
N TYR A 156 34.52 -29.38 18.75
CA TYR A 156 35.34 -28.73 17.72
C TYR A 156 34.62 -28.60 16.38
N GLY A 157 33.63 -29.45 16.09
CA GLY A 157 32.81 -29.40 14.89
C GLY A 157 31.65 -28.41 14.94
N PHE A 158 31.40 -27.76 16.09
CA PHE A 158 30.26 -26.83 16.27
C PHE A 158 30.14 -25.80 15.15
N GLY A 159 31.20 -25.04 14.90
CA GLY A 159 31.17 -23.92 13.93
C GLY A 159 30.85 -24.38 12.51
N ALA A 160 31.38 -25.51 12.09
CA ALA A 160 31.15 -26.04 10.74
C ALA A 160 29.69 -26.53 10.57
N VAL A 161 29.16 -27.28 11.53
CA VAL A 161 27.77 -27.77 11.49
C VAL A 161 26.79 -26.62 11.63
N TRP A 162 27.02 -25.72 12.57
CA TRP A 162 26.18 -24.56 12.83
C TRP A 162 26.07 -23.65 11.61
N SER A 163 27.21 -23.26 11.01
CA SER A 163 27.22 -22.36 9.84
C SER A 163 26.52 -22.98 8.63
N THR A 164 26.70 -24.27 8.41
CA THR A 164 26.06 -24.98 7.30
C THR A 164 24.55 -25.04 7.47
N TRP A 165 24.06 -25.35 8.67
CA TRP A 165 22.63 -25.32 8.98
C TRP A 165 22.06 -23.92 8.83
N TRP A 166 22.69 -22.94 9.49
CA TRP A 166 22.25 -21.57 9.47
C TRP A 166 22.05 -21.03 8.04
N ILE A 167 23.05 -21.23 7.16
CA ILE A 167 22.98 -20.71 5.79
C ILE A 167 22.04 -21.55 4.93
N GLY A 168 21.98 -22.86 5.14
CA GLY A 168 21.04 -23.75 4.44
C GLY A 168 19.58 -23.39 4.71
N ASP A 169 19.23 -23.15 5.97
CA ASP A 169 17.89 -22.71 6.39
C ASP A 169 17.58 -21.30 5.88
N LEU A 170 18.55 -20.37 5.96
CA LEU A 170 18.41 -19.03 5.43
C LEU A 170 18.09 -19.05 3.93
N LEU A 171 18.78 -19.85 3.15
CA LEU A 171 18.53 -20.00 1.71
C LEU A 171 17.19 -20.68 1.44
N GLY A 172 16.79 -21.66 2.26
CA GLY A 172 15.44 -22.23 2.21
C GLY A 172 14.37 -21.15 2.37
N ALA A 173 14.56 -20.24 3.33
CA ALA A 173 13.67 -19.11 3.55
C ALA A 173 13.69 -18.08 2.39
N LEU A 174 14.84 -17.84 1.74
CA LEU A 174 14.99 -16.85 0.66
C LEU A 174 14.59 -17.36 -0.72
N VAL A 175 14.69 -18.67 -0.98
CA VAL A 175 14.38 -19.29 -2.27
C VAL A 175 12.96 -19.84 -2.30
N ILE A 176 12.61 -20.66 -1.30
CA ILE A 176 11.36 -21.43 -1.31
C ILE A 176 10.19 -20.64 -0.71
N ALA A 177 10.40 -19.87 0.37
CA ALA A 177 9.28 -19.15 0.96
C ALA A 177 8.71 -18.06 0.04
N PRO A 178 9.50 -17.21 -0.65
CA PRO A 178 8.96 -16.24 -1.60
C PRO A 178 8.23 -16.92 -2.77
N LEU A 179 8.76 -18.02 -3.30
CA LEU A 179 8.10 -18.79 -4.35
C LEU A 179 6.68 -19.19 -3.91
N LEU A 180 6.55 -19.86 -2.77
CA LEU A 180 5.25 -20.32 -2.26
C LEU A 180 4.33 -19.16 -1.91
N LEU A 181 4.85 -18.11 -1.26
CA LEU A 181 4.06 -16.93 -0.92
C LEU A 181 3.49 -16.27 -2.17
N VAL A 182 4.29 -16.01 -3.18
CA VAL A 182 3.86 -15.36 -4.43
C VAL A 182 2.83 -16.22 -5.17
N TRP A 183 3.13 -17.50 -5.39
CA TRP A 183 2.29 -18.38 -6.22
C TRP A 183 0.99 -18.82 -5.57
N ILE A 184 0.93 -18.86 -4.24
CA ILE A 184 -0.30 -19.22 -3.51
C ILE A 184 -1.19 -18.00 -3.24
N THR A 185 -0.59 -16.81 -3.02
CA THR A 185 -1.36 -15.61 -2.61
C THR A 185 -1.69 -14.66 -3.73
N THR A 186 -1.00 -14.75 -4.88
CA THR A 186 -1.17 -13.82 -5.99
C THR A 186 -1.44 -14.58 -7.28
N ALA A 187 -2.54 -14.26 -7.95
CA ALA A 187 -2.78 -14.80 -9.28
C ALA A 187 -1.79 -14.21 -10.30
N PRO A 188 -1.22 -15.01 -11.19
CA PRO A 188 -0.36 -14.50 -12.25
C PRO A 188 -1.12 -13.53 -13.15
N SER A 189 -0.47 -12.43 -13.53
CA SER A 189 -1.04 -11.43 -14.42
C SER A 189 -1.37 -12.06 -15.78
N ARG A 190 -2.51 -11.68 -16.36
CA ARG A 190 -2.83 -12.06 -17.74
C ARG A 190 -2.01 -11.19 -18.70
N TYR A 191 -1.14 -11.82 -19.46
CA TYR A 191 -0.29 -11.14 -20.44
C TYR A 191 -0.83 -11.31 -21.86
N LYS A 192 -0.36 -10.47 -22.78
CA LYS A 192 -0.56 -10.66 -24.22
C LYS A 192 0.21 -11.92 -24.69
N LYS A 193 -0.22 -12.56 -25.79
CA LYS A 193 0.44 -13.75 -26.34
C LYS A 193 1.94 -13.54 -26.57
N SER A 194 2.36 -12.38 -27.07
CA SER A 194 3.77 -12.04 -27.27
C SER A 194 4.60 -12.07 -25.99
N THR A 195 4.01 -11.66 -24.85
CA THR A 195 4.69 -11.66 -23.56
C THR A 195 4.88 -13.09 -23.01
N TYR A 196 3.94 -14.01 -23.31
CA TYR A 196 4.15 -15.43 -22.97
C TYR A 196 5.29 -16.05 -23.78
N VAL A 197 5.43 -15.69 -25.07
CA VAL A 197 6.57 -16.12 -25.89
C VAL A 197 7.88 -15.56 -25.34
N GLU A 198 7.89 -14.27 -24.97
CA GLU A 198 9.05 -13.62 -24.31
C GLU A 198 9.43 -14.35 -23.02
N GLY A 199 8.44 -14.72 -22.18
CA GLY A 199 8.65 -15.49 -20.96
C GLY A 199 9.23 -16.87 -21.21
N ALA A 200 8.75 -17.58 -22.25
CA ALA A 200 9.29 -18.88 -22.63
C ALA A 200 10.75 -18.79 -23.12
N VAL A 201 11.06 -17.79 -23.96
CA VAL A 201 12.43 -17.53 -24.41
C VAL A 201 13.35 -17.22 -23.23
N LEU A 202 12.89 -16.39 -22.29
CA LEU A 202 13.65 -16.05 -21.09
C LEU A 202 13.90 -17.27 -20.21
N LEU A 203 12.91 -18.12 -19.98
CA LEU A 203 13.06 -19.35 -19.20
C LEU A 203 14.08 -20.32 -19.86
N VAL A 204 13.97 -20.53 -21.16
CA VAL A 204 14.93 -21.33 -21.90
C VAL A 204 16.34 -20.75 -21.82
N SER A 205 16.46 -19.41 -21.94
CA SER A 205 17.76 -18.73 -21.82
C SER A 205 18.38 -18.90 -20.43
N ILE A 206 17.57 -18.75 -19.36
CA ILE A 206 18.03 -18.98 -17.97
C ILE A 206 18.53 -20.40 -17.80
N ILE A 207 17.79 -21.40 -18.28
CA ILE A 207 18.19 -22.82 -18.21
C ILE A 207 19.49 -23.06 -18.97
N LEU A 208 19.57 -22.62 -20.22
CA LEU A 208 20.74 -22.85 -21.07
C LEU A 208 21.98 -22.15 -20.53
N VAL A 209 21.86 -20.87 -20.15
CA VAL A 209 23.02 -20.11 -19.64
C VAL A 209 23.48 -20.69 -18.30
N THR A 210 22.57 -20.97 -17.38
CA THR A 210 22.91 -21.52 -16.07
C THR A 210 23.48 -22.93 -16.21
N TYR A 211 22.88 -23.76 -17.06
CA TYR A 211 23.42 -25.09 -17.35
C TYR A 211 24.82 -25.01 -17.95
N TYR A 212 25.06 -24.14 -18.93
CA TYR A 212 26.38 -23.93 -19.52
C TYR A 212 27.41 -23.51 -18.46
N VAL A 213 27.06 -22.59 -17.56
CA VAL A 213 27.95 -22.10 -16.48
C VAL A 213 28.27 -23.21 -15.47
N PHE A 214 27.28 -24.06 -15.12
CA PHE A 214 27.39 -25.06 -14.06
C PHE A 214 27.59 -26.50 -14.57
N SER A 215 27.69 -26.72 -15.87
CA SER A 215 28.00 -28.03 -16.45
C SER A 215 29.50 -28.21 -16.72
N SER A 216 29.86 -29.36 -17.18
CA SER A 216 31.16 -30.02 -17.36
C SER A 216 32.32 -29.26 -18.04
N LEU A 217 32.40 -27.97 -17.95
CA LEU A 217 33.60 -27.27 -18.38
C LEU A 217 34.72 -27.50 -17.36
N PRO A 218 35.93 -27.87 -17.80
CA PRO A 218 37.02 -28.12 -16.89
C PRO A 218 37.30 -26.89 -16.02
N PRO A 219 37.64 -27.05 -14.73
CA PRO A 219 37.80 -25.96 -13.76
C PRO A 219 39.02 -25.06 -13.98
N VAL A 220 39.47 -24.89 -15.22
CA VAL A 220 40.87 -24.54 -15.49
C VAL A 220 41.14 -23.08 -15.75
N GLU A 221 40.19 -22.15 -15.85
CA GLU A 221 40.60 -20.75 -16.08
C GLU A 221 39.75 -19.72 -15.34
N VAL A 222 40.40 -18.61 -14.91
CA VAL A 222 39.82 -17.41 -14.33
C VAL A 222 38.61 -16.89 -15.12
N PHE A 223 38.63 -17.08 -16.44
CA PHE A 223 37.56 -16.69 -17.36
C PHE A 223 36.24 -17.42 -17.05
N HIS A 224 36.26 -18.72 -16.74
CA HIS A 224 35.05 -19.50 -16.45
C HIS A 224 34.36 -19.04 -15.15
N ARG A 225 35.11 -18.53 -14.16
CA ARG A 225 34.55 -17.98 -12.94
C ARG A 225 33.78 -16.68 -13.20
N ALA A 226 34.22 -15.89 -14.18
CA ALA A 226 33.53 -14.66 -14.56
C ALA A 226 32.17 -14.92 -15.26
N LEU A 227 31.97 -16.09 -15.87
CA LEU A 227 30.71 -16.45 -16.53
C LEU A 227 29.53 -16.53 -15.59
N ILE A 228 29.73 -16.66 -14.28
CA ILE A 228 28.64 -16.59 -13.26
C ILE A 228 27.86 -15.29 -13.39
N TYR A 229 28.53 -14.20 -13.70
CA TYR A 229 27.89 -12.87 -13.80
C TYR A 229 26.94 -12.78 -15.01
N THR A 230 27.06 -13.66 -16.00
CA THR A 230 26.14 -13.70 -17.15
C THR A 230 24.72 -14.14 -16.80
N ILE A 231 24.50 -14.72 -15.61
CA ILE A 231 23.19 -15.12 -15.11
C ILE A 231 22.36 -13.90 -14.66
N PHE A 232 23.02 -12.86 -14.11
CA PHE A 232 22.34 -11.69 -13.58
C PHE A 232 21.45 -10.95 -14.59
N PRO A 233 21.86 -10.66 -15.84
CA PRO A 233 20.99 -10.02 -16.81
C PRO A 233 19.65 -10.73 -17.00
N PHE A 234 19.62 -12.05 -16.99
CA PHE A 234 18.40 -12.83 -17.17
C PHE A 234 17.51 -12.82 -15.91
N THR A 235 18.10 -12.89 -14.72
CA THR A 235 17.33 -12.79 -13.47
C THR A 235 16.79 -11.36 -13.27
N ILE A 236 17.55 -10.34 -13.66
CA ILE A 236 17.10 -8.94 -13.68
C ILE A 236 15.94 -8.78 -14.67
N TRP A 237 16.06 -9.33 -15.90
CA TRP A 237 14.99 -9.30 -16.88
C TRP A 237 13.72 -9.98 -16.36
N ALA A 238 13.84 -11.16 -15.74
CA ALA A 238 12.73 -11.85 -15.11
C ALA A 238 12.02 -10.98 -14.05
N ALA A 239 12.80 -10.33 -13.18
CA ALA A 239 12.29 -9.47 -12.12
C ALA A 239 11.59 -8.21 -12.65
N LEU A 240 12.18 -7.51 -13.62
CA LEU A 240 11.65 -6.28 -14.19
C LEU A 240 10.38 -6.53 -15.03
N ARG A 241 10.37 -7.62 -15.80
CA ARG A 241 9.31 -7.88 -16.78
C ARG A 241 8.12 -8.64 -16.21
N PHE A 242 8.39 -9.64 -15.37
CA PHE A 242 7.39 -10.55 -14.83
C PHE A 242 7.18 -10.38 -13.31
N GLY A 243 7.87 -9.40 -12.69
CA GLY A 243 7.76 -9.10 -11.26
C GLY A 243 8.13 -10.28 -10.37
N GLN A 244 7.42 -10.45 -9.25
CA GLN A 244 7.72 -11.50 -8.27
C GLN A 244 7.58 -12.93 -8.84
N HIS A 245 6.61 -13.17 -9.73
CA HIS A 245 6.44 -14.48 -10.36
C HIS A 245 7.66 -14.85 -11.20
N GLY A 246 8.16 -13.91 -12.01
CA GLY A 246 9.36 -14.14 -12.82
C GLY A 246 10.61 -14.30 -11.97
N ALA A 247 10.80 -13.43 -10.98
CA ALA A 247 11.95 -13.49 -10.09
C ALA A 247 12.03 -14.82 -9.33
N THR A 248 10.91 -15.28 -8.73
CA THR A 248 10.90 -16.53 -7.94
C THR A 248 11.15 -17.78 -8.78
N ILE A 249 10.64 -17.84 -10.03
CA ILE A 249 10.95 -18.94 -10.94
C ILE A 249 12.42 -18.89 -11.37
N ALA A 250 12.94 -17.72 -11.73
CA ALA A 250 14.33 -17.55 -12.12
C ALA A 250 15.27 -17.99 -10.98
N ILE A 251 14.99 -17.56 -9.74
CA ILE A 251 15.75 -17.97 -8.55
C ILE A 251 15.71 -19.49 -8.38
N LEU A 252 14.53 -20.11 -8.49
CA LEU A 252 14.38 -21.57 -8.35
C LEU A 252 15.21 -22.33 -9.40
N LEU A 253 15.12 -21.93 -10.67
CA LEU A 253 15.85 -22.58 -11.77
C LEU A 253 17.37 -22.42 -11.62
N VAL A 254 17.82 -21.20 -11.35
CA VAL A 254 19.25 -20.92 -11.13
C VAL A 254 19.76 -21.72 -9.94
N SER A 255 19.01 -21.72 -8.81
CA SER A 255 19.41 -22.45 -7.61
C SER A 255 19.47 -23.94 -7.86
N GLY A 256 18.46 -24.53 -8.50
CA GLY A 256 18.42 -25.96 -8.78
C GLY A 256 19.59 -26.43 -9.66
N ILE A 257 19.87 -25.70 -10.75
CA ILE A 257 20.98 -26.07 -11.69
C ILE A 257 22.33 -25.83 -11.02
N ALA A 258 22.50 -24.71 -10.29
CA ALA A 258 23.76 -24.40 -9.62
C ALA A 258 24.10 -25.43 -8.52
N ILE A 259 23.10 -25.82 -7.70
CA ILE A 259 23.25 -26.87 -6.70
C ILE A 259 23.63 -28.20 -7.37
N TRP A 260 22.87 -28.60 -8.39
CA TRP A 260 23.11 -29.84 -9.09
C TRP A 260 24.56 -29.91 -9.66
N GLY A 261 25.02 -28.88 -10.39
CA GLY A 261 26.37 -28.84 -10.94
C GLY A 261 27.45 -28.89 -9.86
N THR A 262 27.30 -28.08 -8.79
CA THR A 262 28.31 -28.03 -7.71
C THR A 262 28.39 -29.36 -6.93
N VAL A 263 27.25 -30.02 -6.70
CA VAL A 263 27.20 -31.35 -6.05
C VAL A 263 27.85 -32.42 -6.88
N GLN A 264 27.71 -32.36 -8.20
CA GLN A 264 28.41 -33.27 -9.13
C GLN A 264 29.93 -32.97 -9.27
N GLY A 265 30.42 -31.95 -8.59
CA GLY A 265 31.82 -31.55 -8.65
C GLY A 265 32.19 -30.83 -9.94
N VAL A 266 31.22 -30.23 -10.64
CA VAL A 266 31.42 -29.47 -11.88
C VAL A 266 31.03 -28.00 -11.67
N GLY A 267 31.48 -27.13 -12.55
CA GLY A 267 31.13 -25.70 -12.54
C GLY A 267 32.09 -24.83 -11.74
N PRO A 268 31.77 -23.53 -11.64
CA PRO A 268 32.69 -22.49 -11.18
C PRO A 268 33.03 -22.54 -9.69
N PHE A 269 32.27 -23.25 -8.87
CA PHE A 269 32.50 -23.40 -7.43
C PHE A 269 33.17 -24.71 -7.03
N SER A 270 33.42 -25.62 -7.98
CA SER A 270 33.97 -26.96 -7.74
C SER A 270 35.49 -26.95 -7.64
N PHE A 271 36.05 -26.09 -6.76
CA PHE A 271 37.50 -26.04 -6.51
C PHE A 271 37.75 -25.78 -5.01
N GLY A 272 38.91 -26.21 -4.55
CA GLY A 272 39.28 -26.11 -3.14
C GLY A 272 38.61 -27.19 -2.27
N SER A 273 38.38 -26.87 -1.03
CA SER A 273 37.66 -27.76 -0.12
C SER A 273 36.16 -27.75 -0.42
N ARG A 274 35.45 -28.82 -0.07
CA ARG A 274 34.00 -28.93 -0.22
C ARG A 274 33.26 -27.83 0.57
N ASN A 275 33.79 -27.41 1.72
CA ASN A 275 33.25 -26.31 2.48
C ASN A 275 33.36 -24.96 1.76
N GLU A 276 34.49 -24.69 1.09
CA GLU A 276 34.65 -23.47 0.29
C GLU A 276 33.68 -23.47 -0.91
N SER A 277 33.53 -24.61 -1.61
CA SER A 277 32.55 -24.77 -2.67
C SER A 277 31.12 -24.49 -2.20
N LEU A 278 30.75 -24.99 -1.02
CA LEU A 278 29.44 -24.79 -0.43
C LEU A 278 29.19 -23.32 -0.06
N ILE A 279 30.16 -22.67 0.59
CA ILE A 279 30.05 -21.27 1.00
C ILE A 279 29.93 -20.35 -0.24
N LEU A 280 30.71 -20.59 -1.27
CA LEU A 280 30.65 -19.82 -2.52
C LEU A 280 29.31 -19.98 -3.22
N LEU A 281 28.82 -21.22 -3.36
CA LEU A 281 27.49 -21.50 -3.91
C LEU A 281 26.40 -20.79 -3.11
N GLN A 282 26.41 -20.94 -1.79
CA GLN A 282 25.42 -20.34 -0.91
C GLN A 282 25.43 -18.82 -0.97
N THR A 283 26.62 -18.19 -1.00
CA THR A 283 26.77 -16.73 -1.16
C THR A 283 26.19 -16.27 -2.49
N PHE A 284 26.49 -16.98 -3.58
CA PHE A 284 25.94 -16.68 -4.90
C PHE A 284 24.40 -16.76 -4.91
N LEU A 285 23.83 -17.85 -4.35
CA LEU A 285 22.38 -18.01 -4.28
C LEU A 285 21.70 -16.94 -3.43
N ALA A 286 22.31 -16.53 -2.32
CA ALA A 286 21.82 -15.44 -1.49
C ALA A 286 21.78 -14.12 -2.26
N VAL A 287 22.87 -13.78 -2.97
CA VAL A 287 22.95 -12.55 -3.77
C VAL A 287 21.93 -12.57 -4.91
N VAL A 288 21.83 -13.66 -5.68
CA VAL A 288 20.86 -13.78 -6.77
C VAL A 288 19.43 -13.66 -6.23
N SER A 289 19.11 -14.35 -5.14
CA SER A 289 17.77 -14.32 -4.55
C SER A 289 17.40 -12.92 -4.05
N LEU A 290 18.28 -12.31 -3.26
CA LEU A 290 18.01 -11.02 -2.66
C LEU A 290 17.90 -9.90 -3.70
N THR A 291 18.84 -9.85 -4.66
CA THR A 291 18.82 -8.84 -5.73
C THR A 291 17.60 -8.97 -6.63
N SER A 292 17.23 -10.20 -7.02
CA SER A 292 16.05 -10.43 -7.86
C SER A 292 14.74 -10.09 -7.14
N LEU A 293 14.60 -10.47 -5.87
CA LEU A 293 13.40 -10.17 -5.07
C LEU A 293 13.26 -8.68 -4.79
N ILE A 294 14.34 -7.99 -4.42
CA ILE A 294 14.34 -6.53 -4.18
C ILE A 294 13.96 -5.80 -5.48
N LEU A 295 14.57 -6.18 -6.61
CA LEU A 295 14.29 -5.53 -7.89
C LEU A 295 12.84 -5.74 -8.33
N ALA A 296 12.29 -6.94 -8.13
CA ALA A 296 10.89 -7.23 -8.42
C ALA A 296 9.96 -6.40 -7.52
N ALA A 297 10.25 -6.29 -6.22
CA ALA A 297 9.48 -5.48 -5.27
C ALA A 297 9.53 -3.99 -5.64
N ALA A 298 10.74 -3.46 -5.92
CA ALA A 298 10.94 -2.06 -6.35
C ALA A 298 10.13 -1.73 -7.61
N THR A 299 10.10 -2.66 -8.58
CA THR A 299 9.34 -2.50 -9.82
C THR A 299 7.84 -2.43 -9.55
N ILE A 300 7.32 -3.28 -8.65
CA ILE A 300 5.91 -3.29 -8.27
C ILE A 300 5.54 -2.00 -7.54
N GLU A 301 6.33 -1.57 -6.55
CA GLU A 301 6.10 -0.30 -5.83
C GLU A 301 6.10 0.90 -6.79
N ARG A 302 7.09 0.99 -7.67
CA ARG A 302 7.16 2.04 -8.70
C ARG A 302 5.94 2.05 -9.61
N ASN A 303 5.51 0.88 -10.08
CA ASN A 303 4.34 0.78 -10.95
C ASN A 303 3.04 1.15 -10.23
N LYS A 304 2.90 0.80 -8.94
CA LYS A 304 1.77 1.23 -8.10
C LYS A 304 1.76 2.75 -7.94
N ALA A 305 2.89 3.35 -7.58
CA ALA A 305 3.02 4.81 -7.42
C ALA A 305 2.69 5.55 -8.72
N ASN A 306 3.20 5.09 -9.87
CA ASN A 306 2.90 5.68 -11.16
C ASN A 306 1.40 5.60 -11.50
N ARG A 307 0.74 4.48 -11.23
CA ARG A 307 -0.71 4.36 -11.46
C ARG A 307 -1.51 5.32 -10.58
N GLN A 308 -1.12 5.50 -9.33
CA GLN A 308 -1.76 6.46 -8.42
C GLN A 308 -1.58 7.90 -8.90
N LEU A 309 -0.37 8.28 -9.35
CA LEU A 309 -0.09 9.59 -9.92
C LEU A 309 -0.93 9.85 -11.18
N HIS A 310 -1.03 8.88 -12.09
CA HIS A 310 -1.87 9.02 -13.28
C HIS A 310 -3.35 9.17 -12.95
N ALA A 311 -3.86 8.39 -11.99
CA ALA A 311 -5.25 8.49 -11.56
C ALA A 311 -5.55 9.85 -10.91
N LEU A 312 -4.62 10.38 -10.10
CA LEU A 312 -4.74 11.70 -9.49
C LEU A 312 -4.71 12.81 -10.56
N SER A 313 -3.76 12.73 -11.51
CA SER A 313 -3.68 13.68 -12.62
C SER A 313 -4.97 13.74 -13.45
N GLN A 314 -5.55 12.58 -13.77
CA GLN A 314 -6.84 12.52 -14.48
C GLN A 314 -7.98 13.17 -13.69
N ARG A 315 -8.02 12.94 -12.36
CA ARG A 315 -9.04 13.58 -11.50
C ARG A 315 -8.88 15.09 -11.46
N LEU A 316 -7.64 15.59 -11.35
CA LEU A 316 -7.35 17.02 -11.38
C LEU A 316 -7.76 17.67 -12.71
N MET A 317 -7.42 17.04 -13.84
CA MET A 317 -7.83 17.55 -15.17
C MET A 317 -9.35 17.58 -15.31
N LYS A 318 -10.05 16.55 -14.83
CA LYS A 318 -11.50 16.49 -14.86
C LYS A 318 -12.13 17.59 -14.00
N ALA A 319 -11.64 17.77 -12.78
CA ALA A 319 -12.11 18.83 -11.88
C ALA A 319 -11.88 20.23 -12.46
N GLN A 320 -10.73 20.46 -13.08
CA GLN A 320 -10.42 21.73 -13.75
C GLN A 320 -11.35 22.01 -14.95
N GLU A 321 -11.66 20.98 -15.75
CA GLU A 321 -12.58 21.13 -16.88
C GLU A 321 -14.02 21.37 -16.42
N GLU A 322 -14.47 20.65 -15.39
CA GLU A 322 -15.79 20.89 -14.78
C GLU A 322 -15.90 22.31 -14.20
N GLU A 323 -14.85 22.81 -13.53
CA GLU A 323 -14.79 24.19 -13.04
C GLU A 323 -14.84 25.19 -14.20
N ARG A 324 -14.05 24.97 -15.27
CA ARG A 324 -14.04 25.81 -16.45
C ARG A 324 -15.40 25.87 -17.14
N LEU A 325 -16.08 24.74 -17.29
CA LEU A 325 -17.42 24.67 -17.85
C LEU A 325 -18.47 25.36 -16.96
N TYR A 326 -18.37 25.19 -15.64
CA TYR A 326 -19.21 25.90 -14.69
C TYR A 326 -19.06 27.41 -14.84
N LEU A 327 -17.82 27.91 -14.81
CA LEU A 327 -17.51 29.34 -14.99
C LEU A 327 -18.00 29.88 -16.33
N SER A 328 -17.82 29.12 -17.41
CA SER A 328 -18.27 29.51 -18.74
C SER A 328 -19.80 29.67 -18.83
N ARG A 329 -20.55 28.74 -18.17
CA ARG A 329 -22.02 28.81 -18.12
C ARG A 329 -22.48 29.98 -17.28
N GLU A 330 -21.92 30.16 -16.10
CA GLU A 330 -22.25 31.24 -15.18
C GLU A 330 -22.01 32.62 -15.82
N LEU A 331 -20.88 32.76 -16.54
CA LEU A 331 -20.57 33.97 -17.32
C LEU A 331 -21.56 34.17 -18.47
N HIS A 332 -21.89 33.12 -19.21
CA HIS A 332 -22.80 33.21 -20.35
C HIS A 332 -24.25 33.54 -19.92
N ASP A 333 -24.75 32.83 -18.90
CA ASP A 333 -26.14 32.97 -18.45
C ASP A 333 -26.35 34.25 -17.64
N GLY A 334 -25.42 34.64 -16.79
CA GLY A 334 -25.50 35.89 -16.02
C GLY A 334 -25.26 37.13 -16.85
N SER A 335 -24.09 37.23 -17.50
CA SER A 335 -23.68 38.46 -18.17
C SER A 335 -24.25 38.59 -19.60
N GLY A 336 -24.43 37.48 -20.34
CA GLY A 336 -24.88 37.49 -21.73
C GLY A 336 -26.33 37.95 -21.88
N GLN A 337 -27.24 37.49 -21.04
CA GLN A 337 -28.67 37.85 -21.07
C GLN A 337 -28.87 39.34 -20.73
N VAL A 338 -28.15 39.85 -19.74
CA VAL A 338 -28.31 41.23 -19.28
C VAL A 338 -27.67 42.20 -20.29
N LEU A 339 -26.55 41.84 -20.93
CA LEU A 339 -25.97 42.61 -22.03
C LEU A 339 -26.92 42.67 -23.23
N ALA A 340 -27.61 41.58 -23.58
CA ALA A 340 -28.60 41.56 -24.63
C ALA A 340 -29.79 42.48 -24.31
N ALA A 341 -30.28 42.47 -23.05
CA ALA A 341 -31.32 43.36 -22.58
C ALA A 341 -30.89 44.84 -22.62
N LEU A 342 -29.63 45.15 -22.27
CA LEU A 342 -29.03 46.47 -22.36
C LEU A 342 -28.99 46.99 -23.81
N MET A 343 -28.54 46.16 -24.74
CA MET A 343 -28.52 46.51 -26.19
C MET A 343 -29.94 46.78 -26.70
N MET A 344 -30.93 45.99 -26.28
CA MET A 344 -32.32 46.20 -26.64
C MET A 344 -32.86 47.53 -26.06
N GLN A 345 -32.57 47.86 -24.80
CA GLN A 345 -32.95 49.11 -24.14
C GLN A 345 -32.30 50.32 -24.82
N LEU A 346 -31.02 50.23 -25.22
CA LEU A 346 -30.35 51.30 -25.99
C LEU A 346 -31.00 51.52 -27.34
N GLY A 347 -31.39 50.48 -28.06
CA GLY A 347 -32.11 50.59 -29.33
C GLY A 347 -33.49 51.22 -29.18
N LEU A 348 -34.20 50.97 -28.07
CA LEU A 348 -35.46 51.62 -27.74
C LEU A 348 -35.27 53.09 -27.38
N LEU A 349 -34.18 53.44 -26.66
CA LEU A 349 -33.82 54.83 -26.34
C LEU A 349 -33.54 55.66 -27.62
N GLU A 350 -32.83 55.08 -28.58
CA GLU A 350 -32.52 55.68 -29.85
C GLU A 350 -33.81 55.97 -30.66
N ARG A 351 -34.77 55.03 -30.62
CA ARG A 351 -36.07 55.16 -31.29
C ARG A 351 -36.98 56.22 -30.63
N ASP A 352 -36.95 56.40 -29.31
CA ASP A 352 -37.77 57.28 -28.53
C ASP A 352 -37.10 58.67 -28.29
N ALA A 353 -35.99 58.98 -28.95
CA ALA A 353 -35.15 60.17 -28.73
C ALA A 353 -35.89 61.50 -28.83
N GLU A 354 -36.99 61.58 -29.61
CA GLU A 354 -37.80 62.78 -29.76
C GLU A 354 -38.85 63.00 -28.64
N LYS A 355 -38.96 62.04 -27.64
CA LYS A 355 -39.95 62.06 -26.54
C LYS A 355 -39.27 62.23 -25.22
N PRO A 356 -39.16 63.42 -24.58
CA PRO A 356 -38.34 63.65 -23.40
C PRO A 356 -38.72 62.78 -22.19
N GLU A 357 -40.01 62.53 -21.95
CA GLU A 357 -40.49 61.70 -20.81
C GLU A 357 -40.13 60.20 -21.02
N ALA A 358 -40.26 59.71 -22.24
CA ALA A 358 -39.87 58.33 -22.58
C ALA A 358 -38.36 58.12 -22.45
N VAL A 359 -37.55 59.08 -22.87
CA VAL A 359 -36.07 59.06 -22.73
C VAL A 359 -35.67 59.00 -21.25
N HIS A 360 -36.29 59.80 -20.40
CA HIS A 360 -35.95 59.77 -18.96
C HIS A 360 -36.24 58.41 -18.30
N THR A 361 -37.40 57.81 -18.59
CA THR A 361 -37.77 56.48 -18.10
C THR A 361 -36.79 55.40 -18.56
N ARG A 362 -36.39 55.42 -19.86
CA ARG A 362 -35.41 54.48 -20.45
C ARG A 362 -34.03 54.63 -19.83
N ILE A 363 -33.57 55.84 -19.52
CA ILE A 363 -32.27 56.07 -18.86
C ILE A 363 -32.29 55.46 -17.43
N VAL A 364 -33.41 55.54 -16.70
CA VAL A 364 -33.53 54.92 -15.37
C VAL A 364 -33.50 53.40 -15.46
N GLU A 365 -34.19 52.78 -16.44
CA GLU A 365 -34.17 51.33 -16.69
C GLU A 365 -32.76 50.85 -17.08
N LEU A 366 -32.04 51.59 -17.96
CA LEU A 366 -30.65 51.30 -18.34
C LEU A 366 -29.70 51.36 -17.16
N LYS A 367 -29.81 52.39 -16.30
CA LYS A 367 -29.00 52.47 -15.08
C LYS A 367 -29.24 51.27 -14.16
N HIS A 368 -30.51 50.86 -14.01
CA HIS A 368 -30.86 49.70 -13.22
C HIS A 368 -30.22 48.40 -13.81
N ALA A 369 -30.31 48.21 -15.13
CA ALA A 369 -29.73 47.07 -15.80
C ALA A 369 -28.18 47.04 -15.67
N VAL A 370 -27.49 48.18 -15.82
CA VAL A 370 -26.02 48.28 -15.60
C VAL A 370 -25.64 47.92 -14.15
N ASN A 371 -26.37 48.42 -13.17
CA ASN A 371 -26.12 48.07 -11.78
C ASN A 371 -26.32 46.57 -11.53
N THR A 372 -27.33 45.95 -12.13
CA THR A 372 -27.54 44.49 -12.04
C THR A 372 -26.39 43.71 -12.63
N ILE A 373 -25.85 44.12 -13.78
CA ILE A 373 -24.64 43.50 -14.39
C ILE A 373 -23.44 43.65 -13.43
N GLN A 374 -23.26 44.84 -12.89
CA GLN A 374 -22.14 45.09 -11.96
C GLN A 374 -22.24 44.22 -10.70
N ASP A 375 -23.44 44.06 -10.17
CA ASP A 375 -23.70 43.18 -9.02
C ASP A 375 -23.49 41.69 -9.38
N ASP A 376 -23.87 41.24 -10.57
CA ASP A 376 -23.66 39.87 -11.06
C ASP A 376 -22.19 39.55 -11.30
N LEU A 377 -21.45 40.49 -11.95
CA LEU A 377 -19.99 40.36 -12.14
C LEU A 377 -19.26 40.38 -10.79
N HIS A 378 -19.71 41.22 -9.87
CA HIS A 378 -19.14 41.26 -8.52
C HIS A 378 -19.39 39.94 -7.77
N ARG A 379 -20.58 39.35 -7.88
CA ARG A 379 -20.92 38.04 -7.33
C ARG A 379 -20.07 36.91 -7.92
N LEU A 380 -19.86 36.92 -9.25
CA LEU A 380 -18.96 35.97 -9.92
C LEU A 380 -17.51 36.10 -9.42
N ALA A 381 -17.04 37.35 -9.30
CA ALA A 381 -15.71 37.61 -8.77
C ALA A 381 -15.57 37.16 -7.30
N VAL A 382 -16.59 37.37 -6.48
CA VAL A 382 -16.63 36.92 -5.07
C VAL A 382 -16.69 35.40 -4.97
N ASN A 383 -17.41 34.72 -5.87
CA ASN A 383 -17.45 33.24 -5.91
C ASN A 383 -16.12 32.63 -6.39
N LEU A 384 -15.38 33.32 -7.26
CA LEU A 384 -14.07 32.87 -7.74
C LEU A 384 -12.94 33.09 -6.73
N ARG A 385 -12.86 34.30 -6.20
CA ARG A 385 -11.99 34.74 -5.08
C ARG A 385 -12.37 36.16 -4.71
N PRO A 386 -12.86 36.42 -3.49
CA PRO A 386 -13.26 37.78 -3.13
C PRO A 386 -12.04 38.72 -3.20
N ALA A 387 -12.12 39.77 -4.00
CA ALA A 387 -11.11 40.85 -3.99
C ALA A 387 -10.99 41.46 -2.58
N SER A 388 -12.08 41.43 -1.80
CA SER A 388 -12.10 41.83 -0.39
C SER A 388 -11.17 40.99 0.48
N LEU A 389 -10.95 39.70 0.18
CA LEU A 389 -10.03 38.84 0.92
C LEU A 389 -8.58 39.33 0.74
N ASP A 390 -8.20 39.69 -0.47
CA ASP A 390 -6.84 40.17 -0.77
C ASP A 390 -6.57 41.56 -0.16
N HIS A 391 -7.56 42.47 -0.18
CA HIS A 391 -7.40 43.85 0.25
C HIS A 391 -7.77 44.09 1.71
N LEU A 392 -8.86 43.49 2.19
CA LEU A 392 -9.46 43.78 3.50
C LEU A 392 -9.21 42.66 4.55
N GLY A 393 -8.76 41.47 4.13
CA GLY A 393 -8.52 40.32 5.00
C GLY A 393 -9.75 39.47 5.30
N LEU A 394 -9.51 38.32 5.94
CA LEU A 394 -10.49 37.26 6.16
C LEU A 394 -11.73 37.76 6.94
N ILE A 395 -11.53 38.48 8.04
CA ILE A 395 -12.62 38.90 8.93
C ILE A 395 -13.60 39.80 8.17
N THR A 396 -13.10 40.86 7.51
CA THR A 396 -13.94 41.81 6.77
C THR A 396 -14.64 41.15 5.58
N ALA A 397 -13.91 40.26 4.85
CA ALA A 397 -14.48 39.52 3.74
C ALA A 397 -15.62 38.58 4.20
N LEU A 398 -15.46 37.89 5.34
CA LEU A 398 -16.50 37.05 5.91
C LEU A 398 -17.68 37.88 6.43
N GLN A 399 -17.45 38.99 7.09
CA GLN A 399 -18.55 39.89 7.55
C GLN A 399 -19.42 40.32 6.38
N GLN A 400 -18.84 40.77 5.28
CA GLN A 400 -19.57 41.15 4.08
C GLN A 400 -20.35 39.96 3.49
N PHE A 401 -19.68 38.83 3.30
CA PHE A 401 -20.28 37.64 2.73
C PHE A 401 -21.44 37.09 3.57
N LEU A 402 -21.26 36.98 4.89
CA LEU A 402 -22.29 36.53 5.83
C LEU A 402 -23.47 37.47 5.91
N GLY A 403 -23.24 38.79 5.85
CA GLY A 403 -24.28 39.79 5.80
C GLY A 403 -25.12 39.75 4.52
N GLU A 404 -24.51 39.49 3.37
CA GLU A 404 -25.22 39.27 2.11
C GLU A 404 -26.00 37.95 2.11
N PHE A 405 -25.40 36.87 2.64
CA PHE A 405 -26.03 35.56 2.78
C PHE A 405 -27.30 35.66 3.65
N SER A 406 -27.22 36.27 4.82
CA SER A 406 -28.37 36.44 5.75
C SER A 406 -29.54 37.18 5.09
N ARG A 407 -29.24 38.28 4.38
CA ARG A 407 -30.26 39.08 3.65
C ARG A 407 -30.91 38.30 2.50
N ARG A 408 -30.11 37.49 1.78
CA ARG A 408 -30.59 36.78 0.57
C ARG A 408 -31.46 35.58 0.90
N TYR A 409 -31.05 34.81 1.90
CA TYR A 409 -31.70 33.53 2.23
C TYR A 409 -32.63 33.62 3.43
N SER A 410 -32.74 34.80 4.07
CA SER A 410 -33.55 35.05 5.29
C SER A 410 -33.20 34.09 6.44
N ILE A 411 -31.91 33.70 6.53
CA ILE A 411 -31.35 32.90 7.60
C ILE A 411 -30.59 33.81 8.56
N GLN A 412 -30.86 33.71 9.86
CA GLN A 412 -30.14 34.48 10.88
C GLN A 412 -28.68 33.97 10.93
N VAL A 413 -27.72 34.88 10.81
CA VAL A 413 -26.28 34.52 10.90
C VAL A 413 -25.66 35.35 12.03
N GLU A 414 -25.04 34.66 12.99
CA GLU A 414 -24.20 35.27 14.01
C GLU A 414 -22.73 34.99 13.69
N PHE A 415 -21.90 36.04 13.74
CA PHE A 415 -20.47 35.94 13.44
C PHE A 415 -19.66 36.54 14.59
N GLU A 416 -18.85 35.69 15.22
CA GLU A 416 -17.99 36.08 16.34
C GLU A 416 -16.52 35.82 16.01
N THR A 417 -15.64 36.71 16.51
CA THR A 417 -14.20 36.57 16.41
C THR A 417 -13.55 36.72 17.78
N VAL A 418 -12.65 35.79 18.13
CA VAL A 418 -11.93 35.78 19.40
C VAL A 418 -10.43 35.76 19.15
N GLU A 419 -9.69 36.73 19.69
CA GLU A 419 -8.21 36.85 19.58
C GLU A 419 -7.66 36.96 18.15
N LEU A 420 -8.48 37.30 17.16
CA LEU A 420 -8.11 37.42 15.75
C LEU A 420 -8.15 38.89 15.24
N HIS A 421 -8.19 39.86 16.11
CA HIS A 421 -8.30 41.27 15.72
C HIS A 421 -7.06 41.76 14.99
N GLU A 422 -7.23 42.24 13.72
CA GLU A 422 -6.25 42.91 12.86
C GLU A 422 -5.00 42.09 12.41
N LYS A 423 -4.84 40.83 12.79
CA LYS A 423 -3.71 40.02 12.35
C LYS A 423 -4.01 39.38 10.99
N ARG A 424 -3.19 39.68 9.98
CA ARG A 424 -3.26 38.98 8.68
C ARG A 424 -2.74 37.56 8.86
N LEU A 425 -3.49 36.60 8.33
CA LEU A 425 -3.10 35.20 8.28
C LEU A 425 -2.35 34.92 6.96
N PRO A 426 -1.60 33.82 6.86
CA PRO A 426 -1.07 33.39 5.58
C PRO A 426 -2.19 33.24 4.55
N ILE A 427 -1.93 33.62 3.30
CA ILE A 427 -2.93 33.74 2.23
C ILE A 427 -3.66 32.42 1.95
N GLU A 428 -2.95 31.31 2.07
CA GLU A 428 -3.48 29.95 1.91
C GLU A 428 -4.48 29.61 3.05
N VAL A 429 -4.20 30.05 4.27
CA VAL A 429 -5.06 29.86 5.44
C VAL A 429 -6.32 30.70 5.28
N GLU A 430 -6.19 32.01 4.97
CA GLU A 430 -7.33 32.90 4.74
C GLU A 430 -8.26 32.34 3.64
N THR A 431 -7.69 31.93 2.51
CA THR A 431 -8.43 31.38 1.38
C THR A 431 -9.15 30.08 1.77
N THR A 432 -8.47 29.17 2.47
CA THR A 432 -9.06 27.91 2.90
C THR A 432 -10.22 28.12 3.86
N LEU A 433 -10.05 28.95 4.88
CA LEU A 433 -11.09 29.26 5.86
C LEU A 433 -12.31 29.91 5.20
N PHE A 434 -12.09 30.88 4.30
CA PHE A 434 -13.18 31.52 3.55
C PHE A 434 -13.97 30.49 2.73
N ARG A 435 -13.27 29.61 1.99
CA ARG A 435 -13.90 28.57 1.16
C ARG A 435 -14.70 27.57 1.99
N ILE A 436 -14.22 27.21 3.14
CA ILE A 436 -14.93 26.26 3.99
C ILE A 436 -16.19 26.86 4.59
N VAL A 437 -16.14 28.12 5.04
CA VAL A 437 -17.34 28.82 5.47
C VAL A 437 -18.35 28.94 4.33
N GLN A 438 -17.89 29.30 3.11
CA GLN A 438 -18.73 29.37 1.92
C GLN A 438 -19.41 28.05 1.60
N GLU A 439 -18.66 26.94 1.56
CA GLU A 439 -19.17 25.58 1.30
C GLU A 439 -20.15 25.13 2.39
N SER A 440 -19.85 25.41 3.66
CA SER A 440 -20.75 25.10 4.78
C SER A 440 -22.08 25.82 4.64
N LEU A 441 -22.08 27.11 4.29
CA LEU A 441 -23.30 27.86 4.06
C LEU A 441 -24.07 27.39 2.82
N THR A 442 -23.38 26.96 1.78
CA THR A 442 -24.01 26.34 0.61
C THR A 442 -24.74 25.06 1.00
N ASN A 443 -24.12 24.22 1.85
CA ASN A 443 -24.75 23.02 2.38
C ASN A 443 -25.97 23.34 3.24
N VAL A 444 -25.92 24.41 4.02
CA VAL A 444 -27.08 24.88 4.82
C VAL A 444 -28.26 25.20 3.92
N VAL A 445 -28.06 25.96 2.84
CA VAL A 445 -29.14 26.34 1.90
C VAL A 445 -29.71 25.12 1.18
N LEU A 446 -28.84 24.23 0.71
CA LEU A 446 -29.25 23.10 -0.12
C LEU A 446 -29.85 21.94 0.69
N HIS A 447 -29.40 21.74 1.93
CA HIS A 447 -29.64 20.48 2.64
C HIS A 447 -30.19 20.63 4.06
N ALA A 448 -29.88 21.74 4.78
CA ALA A 448 -30.14 21.80 6.22
C ALA A 448 -31.53 22.29 6.62
N GLN A 449 -32.22 23.09 5.80
CA GLN A 449 -33.46 23.78 6.16
C GLN A 449 -33.32 24.58 7.49
N ALA A 450 -32.11 25.10 7.75
CA ALA A 450 -31.81 25.83 8.96
C ALA A 450 -32.41 27.25 8.96
N THR A 451 -32.70 27.76 10.14
CA THR A 451 -33.15 29.14 10.35
C THR A 451 -32.05 30.02 10.96
N ARG A 452 -31.04 29.42 11.54
CA ARG A 452 -29.90 30.11 12.15
C ARG A 452 -28.60 29.36 11.85
N VAL A 453 -27.52 30.14 11.66
CA VAL A 453 -26.16 29.66 11.52
C VAL A 453 -25.24 30.52 12.40
N ASP A 454 -24.38 29.89 13.16
CA ASP A 454 -23.38 30.54 14.00
C ASP A 454 -21.99 30.26 13.40
N VAL A 455 -21.19 31.30 13.21
CA VAL A 455 -19.82 31.22 12.68
C VAL A 455 -18.87 31.83 13.69
N LEU A 456 -17.94 31.04 14.18
CA LEU A 456 -16.91 31.46 15.14
C LEU A 456 -15.52 31.31 14.51
N LEU A 457 -14.70 32.35 14.61
CA LEU A 457 -13.26 32.29 14.33
C LEU A 457 -12.48 32.63 15.60
N SER A 458 -11.52 31.80 15.98
CA SER A 458 -10.67 32.05 17.12
C SER A 458 -9.21 31.70 16.86
N MET A 459 -8.31 32.41 17.55
CA MET A 459 -6.86 32.07 17.55
C MET A 459 -6.52 31.47 18.90
N GLN A 460 -6.00 30.25 18.94
CA GLN A 460 -5.56 29.58 20.16
C GLN A 460 -4.25 28.83 19.94
N ASN A 461 -3.26 29.07 20.78
CA ASN A 461 -1.98 28.36 20.77
C ASN A 461 -1.27 28.31 19.38
N GLY A 462 -1.34 29.40 18.59
CA GLY A 462 -0.77 29.45 17.25
C GLY A 462 -1.57 28.68 16.18
N ARG A 463 -2.81 28.33 16.48
CA ARG A 463 -3.76 27.70 15.53
C ARG A 463 -4.98 28.56 15.36
N VAL A 464 -5.48 28.64 14.14
CA VAL A 464 -6.78 29.25 13.86
C VAL A 464 -7.84 28.17 13.89
N ILE A 465 -8.88 28.41 14.65
CA ILE A 465 -10.05 27.55 14.77
C ILE A 465 -11.22 28.25 14.12
N ALA A 466 -11.89 27.58 13.18
CA ALA A 466 -13.15 28.02 12.63
C ALA A 466 -14.24 27.00 12.96
N VAL A 467 -15.40 27.48 13.41
CA VAL A 467 -16.58 26.65 13.69
C VAL A 467 -17.77 27.25 12.93
N VAL A 468 -18.47 26.40 12.18
CA VAL A 468 -19.76 26.76 11.54
C VAL A 468 -20.79 25.76 12.03
N GLU A 469 -21.83 26.29 12.69
CA GLU A 469 -22.91 25.51 13.30
C GLU A 469 -24.26 25.94 12.74
N ASP A 470 -25.08 24.99 12.27
CA ASP A 470 -26.46 25.24 11.87
C ASP A 470 -27.47 24.48 12.75
N ASN A 471 -28.68 25.03 12.85
CA ASN A 471 -29.79 24.42 13.59
C ASN A 471 -30.72 23.58 12.69
N GLY A 472 -30.26 23.05 11.59
CA GLY A 472 -31.05 22.37 10.59
C GLY A 472 -31.40 20.91 10.90
N VAL A 473 -31.83 20.18 9.88
CA VAL A 473 -32.27 18.77 10.01
C VAL A 473 -31.14 17.79 10.33
N GLY A 474 -29.89 18.16 10.11
CA GLY A 474 -28.73 17.30 10.31
C GLY A 474 -28.74 16.02 9.49
N PHE A 475 -27.72 15.17 9.68
CA PHE A 475 -27.58 13.88 9.00
C PHE A 475 -26.75 12.88 9.84
N ILE A 476 -26.69 11.62 9.43
CA ILE A 476 -25.91 10.57 10.12
C ILE A 476 -24.52 10.49 9.49
N PRO A 477 -23.42 10.81 10.21
CA PRO A 477 -22.06 10.82 9.65
C PRO A 477 -21.52 9.47 9.21
N MET A 478 -22.07 8.34 9.65
CA MET A 478 -21.57 6.98 9.37
C MET A 478 -21.74 6.51 7.91
N SER A 479 -22.44 7.23 7.06
CA SER A 479 -22.72 6.89 5.66
C SER A 479 -21.80 7.56 4.63
N TYR A 480 -20.62 8.04 5.05
CA TYR A 480 -19.66 8.68 4.14
C TYR A 480 -19.06 7.67 3.16
N THR A 481 -19.67 7.48 2.01
CA THR A 481 -19.00 6.95 0.82
C THR A 481 -18.58 8.11 -0.07
N MET A 482 -17.40 8.00 -0.69
CA MET A 482 -16.77 8.99 -1.57
C MET A 482 -17.68 9.51 -2.72
N GLU A 483 -18.75 8.78 -3.04
CA GLU A 483 -19.59 9.07 -4.19
C GLU A 483 -20.68 10.12 -3.94
N ASN A 484 -21.07 10.37 -2.69
CA ASN A 484 -22.25 11.20 -2.37
C ASN A 484 -21.97 12.55 -1.69
N HIS A 485 -20.70 12.87 -1.29
CA HIS A 485 -20.39 14.07 -0.52
C HIS A 485 -19.07 14.75 -0.94
N LEU A 486 -18.95 15.11 -2.22
CA LEU A 486 -17.75 15.77 -2.78
C LEU A 486 -17.36 17.06 -2.03
N GLY A 487 -18.32 17.86 -1.56
CA GLY A 487 -18.07 19.09 -0.82
C GLY A 487 -17.35 18.87 0.52
N LEU A 488 -17.83 17.91 1.32
CA LEU A 488 -17.23 17.59 2.64
C LEU A 488 -15.82 16.98 2.47
N PHE A 489 -15.63 16.16 1.46
CA PHE A 489 -14.32 15.59 1.15
C PHE A 489 -13.33 16.69 0.73
N GLY A 490 -13.74 17.60 -0.14
CA GLY A 490 -12.92 18.72 -0.60
C GLY A 490 -12.56 19.71 0.54
N MET A 491 -13.46 19.91 1.52
CA MET A 491 -13.15 20.70 2.71
C MET A 491 -12.07 20.03 3.56
N ARG A 492 -12.18 18.73 3.84
CA ARG A 492 -11.21 17.96 4.62
C ARG A 492 -9.83 17.97 3.95
N GLU A 493 -9.75 17.68 2.65
CA GLU A 493 -8.49 17.62 1.91
C GLU A 493 -7.75 18.97 1.94
N ARG A 494 -8.47 20.10 1.79
CA ARG A 494 -7.90 21.45 1.88
C ARG A 494 -7.32 21.76 3.26
N VAL A 495 -7.98 21.31 4.34
CA VAL A 495 -7.49 21.50 5.71
C VAL A 495 -6.25 20.63 5.97
N GLU A 496 -6.28 19.38 5.54
CA GLU A 496 -5.16 18.44 5.68
C GLU A 496 -3.91 18.90 4.91
N MET A 497 -4.06 19.53 3.74
CA MET A 497 -2.93 20.11 2.99
C MET A 497 -2.21 21.22 3.76
N LEU A 498 -2.89 21.92 4.67
CA LEU A 498 -2.29 22.92 5.55
C LEU A 498 -1.81 22.33 6.89
N GLY A 499 -1.81 20.99 7.04
CA GLY A 499 -1.45 20.32 8.29
C GLY A 499 -2.48 20.54 9.41
N GLY A 500 -3.73 20.87 9.04
CA GLY A 500 -4.83 21.10 9.95
C GLY A 500 -5.66 19.86 10.24
N GLU A 501 -6.66 20.02 11.10
CA GLU A 501 -7.63 19.01 11.50
C GLU A 501 -9.05 19.44 11.13
N PHE A 502 -9.83 18.54 10.52
CA PHE A 502 -11.22 18.75 10.11
C PHE A 502 -12.13 17.78 10.84
N THR A 503 -13.11 18.32 11.57
CA THR A 503 -14.11 17.54 12.31
C THR A 503 -15.51 17.98 11.89
N ILE A 504 -16.42 17.02 11.75
CA ILE A 504 -17.83 17.28 11.51
C ILE A 504 -18.67 16.48 12.49
N GLU A 505 -19.59 17.14 13.15
CA GLU A 505 -20.57 16.55 14.05
C GLU A 505 -21.96 16.86 13.53
N SER A 506 -22.79 15.84 13.33
CA SER A 506 -24.18 15.99 12.90
C SER A 506 -25.05 14.90 13.47
N SER A 507 -26.30 15.22 13.74
CA SER A 507 -27.32 14.27 14.18
C SER A 507 -28.68 14.70 13.65
N LEU A 508 -29.53 13.75 13.30
CA LEU A 508 -30.88 14.04 12.79
C LEU A 508 -31.67 14.90 13.77
N GLY A 509 -32.16 16.03 13.26
CA GLY A 509 -32.95 17.02 14.03
C GLY A 509 -32.14 17.91 14.96
N LYS A 510 -30.80 17.87 14.94
CA LYS A 510 -29.93 18.68 15.81
C LYS A 510 -28.97 19.60 15.05
N GLY A 511 -29.06 19.63 13.70
CA GLY A 511 -28.18 20.44 12.87
C GLY A 511 -26.81 19.79 12.63
N THR A 512 -25.86 20.61 12.13
CA THR A 512 -24.51 20.20 11.80
C THR A 512 -23.50 21.22 12.31
N THR A 513 -22.40 20.73 12.88
CA THR A 513 -21.24 21.53 13.28
C THR A 513 -20.02 21.10 12.47
N VAL A 514 -19.43 22.04 11.75
CA VAL A 514 -18.14 21.87 11.05
C VAL A 514 -17.07 22.61 11.83
N ARG A 515 -16.06 21.92 12.32
CA ARG A 515 -14.93 22.49 13.06
C ARG A 515 -13.62 22.22 12.33
N ILE A 516 -12.79 23.23 12.25
CA ILE A 516 -11.50 23.22 11.57
C ILE A 516 -10.45 23.82 12.49
N GLU A 517 -9.28 23.22 12.53
CA GLU A 517 -8.09 23.78 13.18
C GLU A 517 -6.92 23.78 12.19
N VAL A 518 -6.36 24.93 11.90
CA VAL A 518 -5.22 25.07 10.99
C VAL A 518 -4.04 25.70 11.72
N PRO A 519 -2.82 25.13 11.64
CA PRO A 519 -1.64 25.77 12.24
C PRO A 519 -1.36 27.09 11.52
N CYS A 520 -1.06 28.12 12.30
CA CYS A 520 -0.68 29.44 11.82
C CYS A 520 0.70 29.74 12.39
N SER A 521 1.73 29.12 11.83
CA SER A 521 3.13 29.49 12.12
C SER A 521 3.48 30.75 11.36
N ASP A 522 4.04 31.75 12.08
CA ASP A 522 4.57 33.00 11.54
C ASP A 522 5.57 32.77 10.43
#